data_46b0363694004268912cdfabf80e9326
#
_entry.id   46b0363694004268912cdfabf80e9326
#
_cell.length_a   1.000
_cell.length_b   1.000
_cell.length_c   1.000
_cell.angle_alpha   90.00
_cell.angle_beta   90.00
_cell.angle_gamma   90.00
#
_symmetry.space_group_name_H-M   'P 1'
#
loop_
_entity.id
_entity.type
_entity.pdbx_description
1 polymer ?
#
loop_
_entity_poly.entity_id
_entity_poly.type
_entity_poly.pdbx_seq_one_letter_code
_entity_poly.pdbx_strand_id
1 'polypeptide(L)'
;MAAYNEQHNVQLHDLPSIPPDLVPRPAVWAKLEQALCYPLTVVVAPGGYGKTTTVVSWLHQSSAAATVDVAWCGLERVDNSLHYFCSHLVEAVQQARPGGCVRTVQILNGLIPLTPDNLAGQFVQDLAGLGRPLLLVIDDYHLLVESAAHAFLETLLGMLPRSVSLMILSRRRLPLPMSRLRS
;
A
#
# COMPACT_ATOMS: atom_id res chain seq x y z
N MET A 1 2.49 -31.84 -15.55
CA MET A 1 1.95 -30.84 -14.62
C MET A 1 3.05 -29.88 -14.09
N ALA A 2 3.90 -29.35 -14.97
CA ALA A 2 5.03 -28.49 -14.56
C ALA A 2 5.21 -27.24 -15.46
N ALA A 3 4.17 -26.83 -16.20
CA ALA A 3 4.29 -25.73 -17.18
C ALA A 3 3.35 -24.54 -16.90
N TYR A 4 2.77 -24.42 -15.69
CA TYR A 4 1.80 -23.37 -15.37
C TYR A 4 2.36 -22.28 -14.43
N ASN A 5 3.65 -22.35 -14.07
CA ASN A 5 4.19 -21.53 -12.97
C ASN A 5 5.18 -20.41 -13.38
N GLU A 6 5.36 -20.15 -14.70
CA GLU A 6 6.42 -19.19 -15.12
C GLU A 6 5.91 -17.81 -15.57
N GLN A 7 4.60 -17.50 -15.54
CA GLN A 7 4.08 -16.22 -16.05
C GLN A 7 3.42 -15.29 -15.02
N HIS A 8 3.43 -15.61 -13.72
CA HIS A 8 2.85 -14.78 -12.66
C HIS A 8 3.88 -14.47 -11.59
N ASN A 9 5.02 -13.93 -11.99
CA ASN A 9 6.01 -13.42 -11.04
C ASN A 9 5.55 -12.02 -10.58
N VAL A 10 4.63 -11.98 -9.59
CA VAL A 10 4.51 -10.80 -8.74
C VAL A 10 5.92 -10.54 -8.22
N GLN A 11 6.47 -9.36 -8.47
CA GLN A 11 7.81 -9.01 -7.99
C GLN A 11 7.75 -8.85 -6.46
N LEU A 12 7.81 -9.97 -5.75
CA LEU A 12 7.83 -10.03 -4.28
C LEU A 12 9.23 -9.74 -3.71
N HIS A 13 10.15 -9.23 -4.55
CA HIS A 13 11.56 -9.09 -4.19
C HIS A 13 11.83 -8.03 -3.12
N ASP A 14 10.93 -7.05 -2.97
CA ASP A 14 11.10 -5.95 -2.01
C ASP A 14 10.23 -6.09 -0.76
N LEU A 15 9.59 -7.26 -0.59
CA LEU A 15 8.81 -7.54 0.61
C LEU A 15 9.73 -7.87 1.80
N PRO A 16 9.33 -7.52 3.02
CA PRO A 16 10.03 -7.94 4.22
C PRO A 16 10.20 -9.46 4.28
N SER A 17 11.35 -9.93 4.78
CA SER A 17 11.65 -11.35 4.89
C SER A 17 10.70 -12.06 5.86
N ILE A 18 10.33 -13.30 5.53
CA ILE A 18 9.51 -14.16 6.40
C ILE A 18 10.46 -14.98 7.29
N PRO A 19 10.28 -14.97 8.63
CA PRO A 19 11.01 -15.86 9.52
C PRO A 19 10.75 -17.33 9.19
N PRO A 20 11.77 -18.21 9.24
CA PRO A 20 11.62 -19.63 8.92
C PRO A 20 10.63 -20.36 9.86
N ASP A 21 10.52 -19.91 11.11
CA ASP A 21 9.65 -20.50 12.14
C ASP A 21 8.26 -19.88 12.21
N LEU A 22 7.78 -19.30 11.11
CA LEU A 22 6.47 -18.67 11.07
C LEU A 22 5.35 -19.68 11.32
N VAL A 23 4.53 -19.40 12.33
CA VAL A 23 3.28 -20.14 12.58
C VAL A 23 2.19 -19.62 11.62
N PRO A 24 1.66 -20.46 10.72
CA PRO A 24 0.58 -20.07 9.83
C PRO A 24 -0.67 -19.60 10.59
N ARG A 25 -1.36 -18.59 10.06
CA ARG A 25 -2.61 -18.03 10.65
C ARG A 25 -3.77 -18.10 9.65
N PRO A 26 -4.31 -19.29 9.31
CA PRO A 26 -5.30 -19.43 8.26
C PRO A 26 -6.56 -18.58 8.47
N ALA A 27 -7.02 -18.44 9.71
CA ALA A 27 -8.19 -17.61 10.04
C ALA A 27 -7.96 -16.11 9.77
N VAL A 28 -6.73 -15.62 9.88
CA VAL A 28 -6.38 -14.24 9.53
C VAL A 28 -6.24 -14.10 8.01
N TRP A 29 -5.62 -15.09 7.35
CA TRP A 29 -5.48 -15.09 5.89
C TRP A 29 -6.85 -15.10 5.20
N ALA A 30 -7.82 -15.87 5.68
CA ALA A 30 -9.19 -15.86 5.15
C ALA A 30 -9.86 -14.46 5.22
N LYS A 31 -9.51 -13.64 6.22
CA LYS A 31 -9.93 -12.24 6.30
C LYS A 31 -9.15 -11.35 5.33
N LEU A 32 -7.85 -11.60 5.14
CA LEU A 32 -7.02 -10.84 4.21
C LEU A 32 -7.41 -11.09 2.75
N GLU A 33 -7.92 -12.29 2.41
CA GLU A 33 -8.49 -12.56 1.07
C GLU A 33 -9.61 -11.56 0.72
N GLN A 34 -10.41 -11.16 1.70
CA GLN A 34 -11.46 -10.17 1.49
C GLN A 34 -10.91 -8.75 1.31
N ALA A 35 -9.67 -8.49 1.73
CA ALA A 35 -9.06 -7.15 1.65
C ALA A 35 -8.99 -6.62 0.22
N LEU A 36 -8.83 -7.50 -0.77
CA LEU A 36 -8.79 -7.13 -2.19
C LEU A 36 -10.15 -6.68 -2.75
N CYS A 37 -11.24 -6.95 -2.02
CA CYS A 37 -12.60 -6.53 -2.39
C CYS A 37 -12.96 -5.15 -1.84
N TYR A 38 -12.12 -4.57 -0.98
CA TYR A 38 -12.38 -3.29 -0.33
C TYR A 38 -11.35 -2.23 -0.74
N PRO A 39 -11.76 -0.95 -0.87
CA PRO A 39 -10.82 0.13 -1.18
C PRO A 39 -9.80 0.36 -0.06
N LEU A 40 -10.16 0.09 1.20
CA LEU A 40 -9.29 0.22 2.36
C LEU A 40 -9.43 -0.96 3.31
N THR A 41 -8.30 -1.54 3.67
CA THR A 41 -8.17 -2.51 4.78
C THR A 41 -7.18 -1.99 5.81
N VAL A 42 -7.53 -2.05 7.08
CA VAL A 42 -6.66 -1.60 8.18
C VAL A 42 -6.37 -2.75 9.12
N VAL A 43 -5.09 -3.06 9.32
CA VAL A 43 -4.62 -4.07 10.25
C VAL A 43 -3.99 -3.37 11.45
N VAL A 44 -4.66 -3.44 12.60
CA VAL A 44 -4.18 -2.80 13.85
C VAL A 44 -3.85 -3.86 14.87
N ALA A 45 -2.60 -3.87 15.34
CA ALA A 45 -2.16 -4.69 16.48
C ALA A 45 -0.89 -4.09 17.10
N PRO A 46 -0.61 -4.31 18.39
CA PRO A 46 0.61 -3.85 19.03
C PRO A 46 1.90 -4.31 18.34
N GLY A 47 3.04 -3.73 18.73
CA GLY A 47 4.35 -4.19 18.26
C GLY A 47 4.58 -5.67 18.60
N GLY A 48 5.28 -6.41 17.74
CA GLY A 48 5.60 -7.83 17.96
C GLY A 48 4.47 -8.82 17.65
N TYR A 49 3.26 -8.38 17.33
CA TYR A 49 2.12 -9.27 17.02
C TYR A 49 2.15 -9.84 15.60
N GLY A 50 3.20 -9.59 14.84
CA GLY A 50 3.44 -10.19 13.53
C GLY A 50 2.52 -9.66 12.42
N LYS A 51 2.11 -8.39 12.43
CA LYS A 51 1.29 -7.78 11.35
C LYS A 51 1.94 -7.93 9.99
N THR A 52 3.15 -7.36 9.84
CA THR A 52 3.97 -7.40 8.64
C THR A 52 4.16 -8.84 8.17
N THR A 53 4.66 -9.70 9.05
CA THR A 53 4.93 -11.12 8.77
C THR A 53 3.68 -11.87 8.31
N THR A 54 2.51 -11.59 8.94
CA THR A 54 1.24 -12.24 8.58
C THR A 54 0.78 -11.82 7.18
N VAL A 55 0.88 -10.54 6.84
CA VAL A 55 0.49 -10.01 5.52
C VAL A 55 1.45 -10.52 4.44
N VAL A 56 2.76 -10.45 4.67
CA VAL A 56 3.76 -10.96 3.71
C VAL A 56 3.58 -12.46 3.49
N SER A 57 3.37 -13.24 4.55
CA SER A 57 3.11 -14.67 4.43
C SER A 57 1.82 -14.97 3.66
N TRP A 58 0.76 -14.19 3.87
CA TRP A 58 -0.47 -14.30 3.09
C TRP A 58 -0.20 -14.00 1.61
N LEU A 59 0.52 -12.92 1.27
CA LEU A 59 0.87 -12.56 -0.11
C LEU A 59 1.60 -13.69 -0.85
N HIS A 60 2.49 -14.40 -0.17
CA HIS A 60 3.22 -15.54 -0.76
C HIS A 60 2.36 -16.79 -1.00
N GLN A 61 1.25 -16.95 -0.28
CA GLN A 61 0.45 -18.17 -0.31
C GLN A 61 -0.93 -18.00 -0.96
N SER A 62 -1.40 -16.75 -1.10
CA SER A 62 -2.71 -16.44 -1.64
C SER A 62 -2.73 -16.49 -3.16
N SER A 63 -3.63 -17.29 -3.72
CA SER A 63 -3.90 -17.27 -5.16
C SER A 63 -4.58 -15.96 -5.61
N ALA A 64 -5.38 -15.32 -4.75
CA ALA A 64 -6.00 -14.04 -5.05
C ALA A 64 -4.94 -12.92 -5.08
N ALA A 65 -4.00 -12.91 -4.14
CA ALA A 65 -2.89 -11.96 -4.14
C ALA A 65 -2.00 -12.09 -5.39
N ALA A 66 -1.87 -13.27 -5.96
CA ALA A 66 -1.13 -13.48 -7.21
C ALA A 66 -1.78 -12.81 -8.44
N THR A 67 -3.02 -12.33 -8.35
CA THR A 67 -3.72 -11.64 -9.45
C THR A 67 -3.53 -10.13 -9.46
N VAL A 68 -2.93 -9.55 -8.41
CA VAL A 68 -2.70 -8.12 -8.25
C VAL A 68 -1.21 -7.83 -8.16
N ASP A 69 -0.80 -6.65 -8.60
CA ASP A 69 0.55 -6.18 -8.30
C ASP A 69 0.59 -5.68 -6.86
N VAL A 70 1.73 -5.83 -6.19
CA VAL A 70 1.89 -5.41 -4.79
C VAL A 70 2.96 -4.33 -4.71
N ALA A 71 2.57 -3.14 -4.25
CA ALA A 71 3.47 -2.05 -3.91
C ALA A 71 3.58 -1.97 -2.38
N TRP A 72 4.78 -2.19 -1.83
CA TRP A 72 5.01 -2.20 -0.39
C TRP A 72 5.80 -0.96 0.04
N CYS A 73 5.19 -0.13 0.86
CA CYS A 73 5.79 1.06 1.45
C CYS A 73 5.95 0.85 2.97
N GLY A 74 7.15 0.48 3.40
CA GLY A 74 7.50 0.39 4.82
C GLY A 74 7.97 1.75 5.31
N LEU A 75 7.19 2.40 6.19
CA LEU A 75 7.52 3.75 6.65
C LEU A 75 8.63 3.75 7.71
N GLU A 76 9.49 4.75 7.60
CA GLU A 76 10.51 5.09 8.55
C GLU A 76 10.23 6.47 9.19
N ARG A 77 11.00 6.86 10.20
CA ARG A 77 10.82 8.17 10.85
C ARG A 77 11.12 9.35 9.94
N VAL A 78 11.98 9.16 8.94
CA VAL A 78 12.31 10.18 7.94
C VAL A 78 11.12 10.51 7.03
N ASP A 79 10.18 9.57 6.85
CA ASP A 79 8.99 9.74 6.02
C ASP A 79 7.94 10.66 6.64
N ASN A 80 8.21 11.19 7.82
CA ASN A 80 7.30 12.08 8.52
C ASN A 80 7.32 13.50 7.93
N SER A 81 7.19 13.59 6.61
CA SER A 81 6.85 14.81 5.86
C SER A 81 6.08 14.42 4.61
N LEU A 82 5.21 15.30 4.11
CA LEU A 82 4.43 15.05 2.91
C LEU A 82 5.30 14.64 1.71
N HIS A 83 6.41 15.36 1.52
CA HIS A 83 7.33 15.08 0.40
C HIS A 83 7.95 13.68 0.50
N TYR A 84 8.59 13.34 1.62
CA TYR A 84 9.26 12.05 1.79
C TYR A 84 8.25 10.89 1.78
N PHE A 85 7.12 11.04 2.46
CA PHE A 85 6.06 10.05 2.43
C PHE A 85 5.57 9.75 1.00
N CYS A 86 5.28 10.78 0.22
CA CYS A 86 4.83 10.58 -1.16
C CYS A 86 5.94 10.08 -2.08
N SER A 87 7.20 10.47 -1.87
CA SER A 87 8.35 9.91 -2.60
C SER A 87 8.47 8.41 -2.37
N HIS A 88 8.34 7.97 -1.12
CA HIS A 88 8.41 6.55 -0.75
C HIS A 88 7.23 5.74 -1.32
N LEU A 89 6.01 6.34 -1.33
CA LEU A 89 4.86 5.71 -2.02
C LEU A 89 5.10 5.55 -3.53
N VAL A 90 5.66 6.58 -4.17
CA VAL A 90 6.00 6.54 -5.59
C VAL A 90 7.03 5.46 -5.87
N GLU A 91 8.08 5.38 -5.07
CA GLU A 91 9.11 4.34 -5.19
C GLU A 91 8.51 2.94 -5.08
N ALA A 92 7.66 2.70 -4.08
CA ALA A 92 6.98 1.42 -3.92
C ALA A 92 6.11 1.05 -5.15
N VAL A 93 5.38 2.02 -5.72
CA VAL A 93 4.60 1.79 -6.94
C VAL A 93 5.52 1.55 -8.14
N GLN A 94 6.62 2.27 -8.28
CA GLN A 94 7.56 2.10 -9.38
C GLN A 94 8.32 0.76 -9.31
N GLN A 95 8.59 0.23 -8.12
CA GLN A 95 9.14 -1.11 -7.92
C GLN A 95 8.15 -2.18 -8.44
N ALA A 96 6.87 -2.05 -8.07
CA ALA A 96 5.82 -2.93 -8.56
C ALA A 96 5.51 -2.73 -10.06
N ARG A 97 5.65 -1.49 -10.55
CA ARG A 97 5.32 -1.06 -11.92
C ARG A 97 6.33 -0.03 -12.44
N PRO A 98 7.42 -0.48 -13.06
CA PRO A 98 8.40 0.43 -13.68
C PRO A 98 7.72 1.40 -14.66
N GLY A 99 8.07 2.68 -14.52
CA GLY A 99 7.47 3.77 -15.33
C GLY A 99 6.13 4.30 -14.79
N GLY A 100 5.64 3.80 -13.67
CA GLY A 100 4.47 4.37 -12.98
C GLY A 100 4.76 5.74 -12.34
N CYS A 101 3.70 6.46 -11.94
CA CYS A 101 3.75 7.70 -11.15
C CYS A 101 4.51 8.88 -11.81
N VAL A 102 4.55 8.96 -13.14
CA VAL A 102 5.30 10.00 -13.87
C VAL A 102 4.87 11.41 -13.49
N ARG A 103 3.56 11.66 -13.38
CA ARG A 103 3.01 12.98 -13.05
C ARG A 103 3.28 13.35 -11.59
N THR A 104 3.15 12.40 -10.70
CA THR A 104 3.44 12.58 -9.27
C THR A 104 4.91 12.94 -9.06
N VAL A 105 5.82 12.28 -9.77
CA VAL A 105 7.26 12.61 -9.74
C VAL A 105 7.52 14.07 -10.17
N GLN A 106 6.79 14.58 -11.16
CA GLN A 106 6.95 15.98 -11.61
C GLN A 106 6.57 16.98 -10.50
N ILE A 107 5.55 16.68 -9.70
CA ILE A 107 5.19 17.52 -8.54
C ILE A 107 6.29 17.43 -7.47
N LEU A 108 6.73 16.24 -7.14
CA LEU A 108 7.79 16.03 -6.14
C LEU A 108 9.09 16.72 -6.53
N ASN A 109 9.39 16.82 -7.83
CA ASN A 109 10.55 17.54 -8.36
C ASN A 109 10.35 19.07 -8.47
N GLY A 110 9.26 19.62 -7.93
CA GLY A 110 9.03 21.05 -7.85
C GLY A 110 8.49 21.70 -9.12
N LEU A 111 8.04 20.95 -10.11
CA LEU A 111 7.45 21.48 -11.35
C LEU A 111 6.03 22.03 -11.16
N ILE A 112 5.34 21.61 -10.09
CA ILE A 112 3.99 22.03 -9.71
C ILE A 112 3.97 22.24 -8.18
N PRO A 113 3.15 23.18 -7.64
CA PRO A 113 3.06 23.38 -6.20
C PRO A 113 2.72 22.11 -5.41
N LEU A 114 3.49 21.82 -4.38
CA LEU A 114 3.34 20.68 -3.51
C LEU A 114 2.23 20.97 -2.48
N THR A 115 1.02 20.51 -2.75
CA THR A 115 -0.10 20.50 -1.80
C THR A 115 -0.67 19.08 -1.66
N PRO A 116 -1.26 18.72 -0.51
CA PRO A 116 -1.86 17.40 -0.33
C PRO A 116 -2.84 17.03 -1.45
N ASP A 117 -3.72 17.95 -1.85
CA ASP A 117 -4.76 17.73 -2.86
C ASP A 117 -4.18 17.56 -4.27
N ASN A 118 -3.21 18.42 -4.67
CA ASN A 118 -2.56 18.29 -5.97
C ASN A 118 -1.81 16.95 -6.09
N LEU A 119 -1.08 16.58 -5.04
CA LEU A 119 -0.36 15.32 -4.99
C LEU A 119 -1.31 14.12 -5.06
N ALA A 120 -2.37 14.11 -4.25
CA ALA A 120 -3.34 13.04 -4.24
C ALA A 120 -4.05 12.92 -5.59
N GLY A 121 -4.46 14.04 -6.20
CA GLY A 121 -5.10 14.05 -7.51
C GLY A 121 -4.22 13.47 -8.62
N GLN A 122 -2.94 13.85 -8.67
CA GLN A 122 -2.00 13.32 -9.67
C GLN A 122 -1.65 11.86 -9.40
N PHE A 123 -1.45 11.49 -8.13
CA PHE A 123 -1.18 10.10 -7.75
C PHE A 123 -2.34 9.17 -8.14
N VAL A 124 -3.59 9.58 -7.89
CA VAL A 124 -4.78 8.85 -8.33
C VAL A 124 -4.81 8.65 -9.85
N GLN A 125 -4.48 9.71 -10.63
CA GLN A 125 -4.44 9.59 -12.10
C GLN A 125 -3.34 8.64 -12.56
N ASP A 126 -2.17 8.68 -11.94
CA ASP A 126 -1.08 7.76 -12.22
C ASP A 126 -1.48 6.31 -11.89
N LEU A 127 -2.09 6.09 -10.71
CA LEU A 127 -2.59 4.77 -10.29
C LEU A 127 -3.68 4.23 -11.22
N ALA A 128 -4.60 5.06 -11.67
CA ALA A 128 -5.65 4.68 -12.61
C ALA A 128 -5.08 4.24 -13.97
N GLY A 129 -3.94 4.80 -14.36
CA GLY A 129 -3.24 4.48 -15.61
C GLY A 129 -2.43 3.17 -15.59
N LEU A 130 -2.30 2.47 -14.46
CA LEU A 130 -1.44 1.28 -14.35
C LEU A 130 -1.94 0.05 -15.11
N GLY A 131 -3.24 0.00 -15.47
CA GLY A 131 -3.84 -1.03 -16.33
C GLY A 131 -4.06 -2.39 -15.69
N ARG A 132 -3.55 -2.63 -14.46
CA ARG A 132 -3.80 -3.87 -13.68
C ARG A 132 -4.15 -3.53 -12.24
N PRO A 133 -4.86 -4.42 -11.53
CA PRO A 133 -5.13 -4.24 -10.11
C PRO A 133 -3.84 -4.11 -9.29
N LEU A 134 -3.85 -3.20 -8.32
CA LEU A 134 -2.74 -2.91 -7.41
C LEU A 134 -3.19 -3.02 -5.95
N LEU A 135 -2.44 -3.73 -5.14
CA LEU A 135 -2.50 -3.65 -3.69
C LEU A 135 -1.36 -2.76 -3.20
N LEU A 136 -1.71 -1.57 -2.72
CA LEU A 136 -0.75 -0.65 -2.09
C LEU A 136 -0.76 -0.90 -0.58
N VAL A 137 0.36 -1.36 -0.04
CA VAL A 137 0.53 -1.62 1.40
C VAL A 137 1.37 -0.51 2.02
N ILE A 138 0.87 0.09 3.09
CA ILE A 138 1.62 1.06 3.92
C ILE A 138 1.85 0.40 5.28
N ASP A 139 3.10 0.01 5.55
CA ASP A 139 3.47 -0.58 6.84
C ASP A 139 4.02 0.47 7.81
N ASP A 140 3.90 0.18 9.10
CA ASP A 140 4.30 1.05 10.20
C ASP A 140 3.71 2.48 10.14
N TYR A 141 2.50 2.63 9.61
CA TYR A 141 1.79 3.92 9.47
C TYR A 141 1.76 4.78 10.74
N HIS A 142 1.90 4.19 11.90
CA HIS A 142 1.94 4.90 13.18
C HIS A 142 3.16 5.84 13.36
N LEU A 143 4.14 5.77 12.46
CA LEU A 143 5.30 6.66 12.41
C LEU A 143 4.98 8.00 11.72
N LEU A 144 3.91 8.03 10.91
CA LEU A 144 3.43 9.23 10.24
C LEU A 144 2.58 10.06 11.20
N VAL A 145 3.02 11.26 11.54
CA VAL A 145 2.30 12.18 12.46
C VAL A 145 2.03 13.55 11.81
N GLU A 146 2.60 13.82 10.65
CA GLU A 146 2.40 15.08 9.94
C GLU A 146 0.98 15.21 9.39
N SER A 147 0.34 16.36 9.65
CA SER A 147 -1.04 16.62 9.25
C SER A 147 -1.24 16.67 7.74
N ALA A 148 -0.27 17.21 6.99
CA ALA A 148 -0.33 17.29 5.53
C ALA A 148 -0.30 15.90 4.87
N ALA A 149 0.46 14.95 5.43
CA ALA A 149 0.50 13.57 4.96
C ALA A 149 -0.82 12.83 5.27
N HIS A 150 -1.44 13.10 6.41
CA HIS A 150 -2.78 12.59 6.71
C HIS A 150 -3.84 13.18 5.76
N ALA A 151 -3.79 14.49 5.48
CA ALA A 151 -4.70 15.15 4.54
C ALA A 151 -4.57 14.57 3.11
N PHE A 152 -3.33 14.33 2.66
CA PHE A 152 -3.07 13.63 1.40
C PHE A 152 -3.76 12.25 1.37
N LEU A 153 -3.60 11.45 2.44
CA LEU A 153 -4.18 10.11 2.50
C LEU A 153 -5.73 10.15 2.52
N GLU A 154 -6.32 11.12 3.22
CA GLU A 154 -7.79 11.32 3.20
C GLU A 154 -8.29 11.65 1.79
N THR A 155 -7.62 12.57 1.09
CA THR A 155 -7.96 12.93 -0.28
C THR A 155 -7.77 11.75 -1.24
N LEU A 156 -6.65 11.03 -1.11
CA LEU A 156 -6.37 9.80 -1.87
C LEU A 156 -7.49 8.78 -1.71
N LEU A 157 -7.90 8.48 -0.48
CA LEU A 157 -8.94 7.49 -0.18
C LEU A 157 -10.31 7.90 -0.76
N GLY A 158 -10.61 9.19 -0.79
CA GLY A 158 -11.85 9.71 -1.39
C GLY A 158 -11.94 9.56 -2.92
N MET A 159 -10.79 9.35 -3.58
CA MET A 159 -10.68 9.29 -5.04
C MET A 159 -10.03 7.99 -5.54
N LEU A 160 -9.81 7.00 -4.66
CA LEU A 160 -9.06 5.80 -4.98
C LEU A 160 -9.69 5.04 -6.17
N PRO A 161 -8.93 4.70 -7.23
CA PRO A 161 -9.46 3.94 -8.35
C PRO A 161 -9.94 2.56 -7.92
N ARG A 162 -11.00 2.03 -8.53
CA ARG A 162 -11.52 0.68 -8.22
C ARG A 162 -10.50 -0.45 -8.47
N SER A 163 -9.48 -0.18 -9.27
CA SER A 163 -8.37 -1.11 -9.52
C SER A 163 -7.31 -1.10 -8.42
N VAL A 164 -7.44 -0.25 -7.41
CA VAL A 164 -6.46 -0.10 -6.33
C VAL A 164 -7.11 -0.39 -4.98
N SER A 165 -6.51 -1.31 -4.24
CA SER A 165 -6.83 -1.57 -2.83
C SER A 165 -5.69 -1.04 -1.95
N LEU A 166 -6.03 -0.30 -0.90
CA LEU A 166 -5.07 0.21 0.07
C LEU A 166 -5.11 -0.64 1.35
N MET A 167 -3.96 -1.10 1.80
CA MET A 167 -3.82 -1.80 3.08
C MET A 167 -2.88 -1.02 4.00
N ILE A 168 -3.33 -0.72 5.21
CA ILE A 168 -2.55 0.04 6.19
C ILE A 168 -2.30 -0.84 7.42
N LEU A 169 -1.02 -1.03 7.76
CA LEU A 169 -0.59 -1.73 8.96
C LEU A 169 -0.16 -0.70 10.01
N SER A 170 -0.72 -0.76 11.21
CA SER A 170 -0.44 0.23 12.25
C SER A 170 -0.43 -0.38 13.64
N ARG A 171 0.31 0.23 14.58
CA ARG A 171 0.25 -0.11 16.01
C ARG A 171 -0.89 0.60 16.74
N ARG A 172 -1.46 1.63 16.14
CA ARG A 172 -2.52 2.46 16.70
C ARG A 172 -3.66 2.62 15.69
N ARG A 173 -4.83 2.99 16.16
CA ARG A 173 -5.93 3.37 15.27
C ARG A 173 -5.52 4.58 14.44
N LEU A 174 -5.96 4.59 13.19
CA LEU A 174 -5.69 5.70 12.27
C LEU A 174 -6.47 6.94 12.71
N PRO A 175 -5.85 8.13 12.62
CA PRO A 175 -6.54 9.41 12.87
C PRO A 175 -7.39 9.84 11.66
N LEU A 176 -7.88 8.89 10.87
CA LEU A 176 -8.69 9.15 9.67
C LEU A 176 -10.18 9.10 10.01
N PRO A 177 -11.03 9.96 9.41
CA PRO A 177 -12.48 9.96 9.62
C PRO A 177 -13.11 8.74 8.91
N MET A 178 -12.97 7.55 9.52
CA MET A 178 -13.45 6.26 8.98
C MET A 178 -14.95 6.26 8.67
N SER A 179 -15.72 7.20 9.22
CA SER A 179 -17.15 7.35 8.94
C SER A 179 -17.44 7.75 7.49
N ARG A 180 -16.54 8.48 6.83
CA ARG A 180 -16.67 8.92 5.44
C ARG A 180 -16.28 7.82 4.42
N LEU A 181 -15.62 6.75 4.88
CA LEU A 181 -15.12 5.67 4.03
C LEU A 181 -16.06 4.45 3.98
N ARG A 182 -17.25 4.55 4.63
CA ARG A 182 -18.23 3.45 4.72
C ARG A 182 -19.44 3.62 3.79
N SER A 183 -19.39 4.60 2.88
CA SER A 183 -20.48 4.85 1.91
C SER A 183 -20.24 4.16 0.57
#